data_a32729756844e95075abea79c391c0a5
#
_entry.id   a32729756844e95075abea79c391c0a5
#
_cell.length_a   1.000
_cell.length_b   1.000
_cell.length_c   1.000
_cell.angle_alpha   90.00
_cell.angle_beta   90.00
_cell.angle_gamma   90.00
#
_symmetry.space_group_name_H-M   'P 1'
#
loop_
_entity.id
_entity.type
_entity.pdbx_description
1 polymer ?
#
loop_
_entity_poly.entity_id
_entity_poly.type
_entity_poly.pdbx_seq_one_letter_code
_entity_poly.pdbx_strand_id
1 'polypeptide(L)'
;MVGLPLARGDLAGDAPIADLPRFASDLAGFLRALGRVDATDGPCPGEHNFHRGGPLTTYAQETHDAIAALGAEIPRGAVERVWEDAMRTTWDRAPVWFHGDVAVNNLLVRDGRLGAILDFGSSGVGDPACDVVIAWTFLSATARDRFRADLGADAGTWSRGRGWALWKALITLVGYLERGSPRAALPRRDIREVLADYDKDR
;
A
#
# COMPACT_ATOMS: atom_id res chain seq x y z
N MET A 1 -28.62 -18.85 -16.71
CA MET A 1 -27.56 -17.94 -16.20
C MET A 1 -27.84 -17.70 -14.74
N VAL A 2 -27.07 -18.31 -13.85
CA VAL A 2 -27.12 -18.01 -12.41
C VAL A 2 -26.28 -16.75 -12.25
N GLY A 3 -26.94 -15.61 -11.98
CA GLY A 3 -26.22 -14.36 -11.70
C GLY A 3 -25.41 -14.54 -10.43
N LEU A 4 -24.10 -14.31 -10.52
CA LEU A 4 -23.24 -14.21 -9.34
C LEU A 4 -23.84 -13.14 -8.41
N PRO A 5 -23.98 -13.40 -7.10
CA PRO A 5 -24.47 -12.39 -6.18
C PRO A 5 -23.51 -11.21 -6.21
N LEU A 6 -24.05 -10.01 -6.50
CA LEU A 6 -23.28 -8.76 -6.41
C LEU A 6 -22.71 -8.64 -4.98
N ALA A 7 -21.43 -8.35 -4.89
CA ALA A 7 -20.81 -8.03 -3.61
C ALA A 7 -21.57 -6.83 -2.99
N ARG A 8 -22.05 -7.00 -1.75
CA ARG A 8 -22.78 -5.97 -1.02
C ARG A 8 -21.97 -5.57 0.20
N GLY A 9 -21.86 -4.29 0.43
CA GLY A 9 -21.15 -3.71 1.58
C GLY A 9 -20.90 -2.22 1.33
N ASP A 10 -20.45 -1.54 2.36
CA ASP A 10 -20.04 -0.15 2.29
C ASP A 10 -18.52 -0.08 2.03
N LEU A 11 -18.04 0.97 1.37
CA LEU A 11 -16.60 1.18 1.18
C LEU A 11 -15.92 1.40 2.55
N ALA A 12 -14.74 0.83 2.74
CA ALA A 12 -14.02 0.88 4.02
C ALA A 12 -13.70 2.32 4.47
N GLY A 13 -13.59 3.27 3.55
CA GLY A 13 -13.41 4.69 3.86
C GLY A 13 -14.62 5.35 4.53
N ASP A 14 -15.82 4.82 4.30
CA ASP A 14 -17.09 5.39 4.76
C ASP A 14 -17.77 4.51 5.83
N ALA A 15 -17.37 3.25 5.94
CA ALA A 15 -17.97 2.28 6.84
C ALA A 15 -17.42 2.38 8.26
N PRO A 16 -18.25 2.28 9.30
CA PRO A 16 -17.77 2.12 10.66
C PRO A 16 -17.14 0.72 10.83
N ILE A 17 -15.84 0.67 11.12
CA ILE A 17 -15.13 -0.55 11.45
C ILE A 17 -14.79 -0.53 12.93
N ALA A 18 -15.57 -1.26 13.72
CA ALA A 18 -15.42 -1.27 15.18
C ALA A 18 -14.14 -1.98 15.64
N ASP A 19 -13.68 -2.99 14.91
CA ASP A 19 -12.46 -3.77 15.20
C ASP A 19 -11.50 -3.71 14.01
N LEU A 20 -10.75 -2.62 13.92
CA LEU A 20 -9.78 -2.41 12.86
C LEU A 20 -8.63 -3.44 12.86
N PRO A 21 -8.11 -3.92 14.01
CA PRO A 21 -7.17 -5.05 14.04
C PRO A 21 -7.73 -6.34 13.44
N ARG A 22 -9.00 -6.65 13.68
CA ARG A 22 -9.65 -7.81 13.07
C ARG A 22 -9.82 -7.65 11.55
N PHE A 23 -10.24 -6.48 11.11
CA PHE A 23 -10.31 -6.14 9.68
C PHE A 23 -8.93 -6.29 9.01
N ALA A 24 -7.87 -5.82 9.66
CA ALA A 24 -6.49 -5.96 9.21
C ALA A 24 -6.07 -7.43 9.07
N SER A 25 -6.49 -8.30 10.03
CA SER A 25 -6.27 -9.75 9.94
C SER A 25 -6.98 -10.38 8.75
N ASP A 26 -8.24 -9.99 8.50
CA ASP A 26 -9.01 -10.48 7.35
C ASP A 26 -8.32 -10.12 6.03
N LEU A 27 -7.83 -8.87 5.92
CA LEU A 27 -7.09 -8.38 4.75
C LEU A 27 -5.76 -9.12 4.57
N ALA A 28 -4.99 -9.30 5.63
CA ALA A 28 -3.75 -10.08 5.59
C ALA A 28 -4.01 -11.53 5.14
N GLY A 29 -5.09 -12.14 5.63
CA GLY A 29 -5.53 -13.47 5.23
C GLY A 29 -5.80 -13.57 3.74
N PHE A 30 -6.51 -12.58 3.19
CA PHE A 30 -6.78 -12.50 1.75
C PHE A 30 -5.49 -12.37 0.93
N LEU A 31 -4.60 -11.41 1.27
CA LEU A 31 -3.37 -11.20 0.51
C LEU A 31 -2.44 -12.42 0.56
N ARG A 32 -2.39 -13.11 1.70
CA ARG A 32 -1.68 -14.40 1.79
C ARG A 32 -2.30 -15.48 0.90
N ALA A 33 -3.61 -15.53 0.80
CA ALA A 33 -4.30 -16.49 -0.08
C ALA A 33 -4.04 -16.16 -1.55
N LEU A 34 -4.09 -14.87 -1.91
CA LEU A 34 -3.77 -14.39 -3.25
C LEU A 34 -2.33 -14.76 -3.65
N GLY A 35 -1.36 -14.51 -2.78
CA GLY A 35 0.05 -14.85 -3.03
C GLY A 35 0.36 -16.36 -3.10
N ARG A 36 -0.62 -17.25 -2.82
CA ARG A 36 -0.50 -18.71 -2.97
C ARG A 36 -1.13 -19.24 -4.27
N VAL A 37 -1.85 -18.38 -4.99
CA VAL A 37 -2.39 -18.75 -6.30
C VAL A 37 -1.22 -19.02 -7.24
N ASP A 38 -1.37 -20.03 -8.11
CA ASP A 38 -0.34 -20.30 -9.11
C ASP A 38 -0.07 -19.05 -9.96
N ALA A 39 1.17 -18.62 -9.97
CA ALA A 39 1.63 -17.40 -10.65
C ALA A 39 2.14 -17.70 -12.08
N THR A 40 2.08 -18.95 -12.53
CA THR A 40 2.50 -19.35 -13.89
C THR A 40 1.67 -18.54 -14.90
N ASP A 41 2.34 -17.97 -15.89
CA ASP A 41 1.75 -17.14 -16.94
C ASP A 41 0.97 -15.89 -16.47
N GLY A 42 1.09 -15.52 -15.20
CA GLY A 42 0.51 -14.28 -14.67
C GLY A 42 1.19 -13.04 -15.27
N PRO A 43 0.47 -11.90 -15.41
CA PRO A 43 1.01 -10.67 -16.01
C PRO A 43 2.10 -10.07 -15.13
N CYS A 44 3.31 -9.94 -15.70
CA CYS A 44 4.44 -9.28 -15.03
C CYS A 44 4.22 -7.76 -14.91
N PRO A 45 4.97 -7.07 -14.03
CA PRO A 45 4.92 -5.61 -13.94
C PRO A 45 5.19 -4.91 -15.27
N GLY A 46 4.35 -3.96 -15.64
CA GLY A 46 4.42 -3.22 -16.90
C GLY A 46 3.51 -1.98 -16.89
N GLU A 47 3.42 -1.28 -18.02
CA GLU A 47 2.59 -0.08 -18.15
C GLU A 47 1.11 -0.34 -17.83
N HIS A 48 0.59 -1.53 -18.19
CA HIS A 48 -0.80 -1.93 -17.98
C HIS A 48 -1.23 -1.97 -16.50
N ASN A 49 -0.29 -2.15 -15.58
CA ASN A 49 -0.53 -2.17 -14.14
C ASN A 49 0.34 -1.14 -13.39
N PHE A 50 0.78 -0.09 -14.08
CA PHE A 50 1.61 0.97 -13.51
C PHE A 50 2.86 0.41 -12.81
N HIS A 51 3.50 -0.58 -13.40
CA HIS A 51 4.69 -1.27 -12.87
C HIS A 51 4.54 -1.76 -11.43
N ARG A 52 3.30 -1.99 -10.94
CA ARG A 52 3.06 -2.59 -9.63
C ARG A 52 3.71 -3.97 -9.56
N GLY A 53 4.27 -4.32 -8.38
CA GLY A 53 5.02 -5.56 -8.21
C GLY A 53 6.42 -5.56 -8.83
N GLY A 54 6.82 -4.47 -9.49
CA GLY A 54 8.17 -4.22 -9.99
C GLY A 54 9.08 -3.54 -8.96
N PRO A 55 10.34 -3.30 -9.32
CA PRO A 55 11.30 -2.65 -8.43
C PRO A 55 10.95 -1.17 -8.21
N LEU A 56 11.17 -0.68 -6.99
CA LEU A 56 10.97 0.74 -6.63
C LEU A 56 11.83 1.70 -7.48
N THR A 57 12.92 1.22 -8.07
CA THR A 57 13.79 2.01 -8.95
C THR A 57 13.03 2.63 -10.12
N THR A 58 11.93 2.02 -10.55
CA THR A 58 11.04 2.56 -11.59
C THR A 58 10.55 3.97 -11.23
N TYR A 59 10.35 4.26 -9.96
CA TYR A 59 9.83 5.53 -9.45
C TYR A 59 10.88 6.40 -8.75
N ALA A 60 12.19 6.05 -8.86
CA ALA A 60 13.23 6.75 -8.15
C ALA A 60 13.33 8.23 -8.54
N GLN A 61 13.31 8.53 -9.84
CA GLN A 61 13.39 9.91 -10.32
C GLN A 61 12.17 10.73 -9.87
N GLU A 62 10.97 10.19 -10.04
CA GLU A 62 9.73 10.86 -9.64
C GLU A 62 9.69 11.15 -8.12
N THR A 63 10.20 10.20 -7.30
CA THR A 63 10.31 10.39 -5.85
C THR A 63 11.29 11.51 -5.50
N HIS A 64 12.46 11.53 -6.11
CA HIS A 64 13.47 12.58 -5.90
C HIS A 64 12.94 13.95 -6.30
N ASP A 65 12.25 14.04 -7.45
CA ASP A 65 11.65 15.29 -7.92
C ASP A 65 10.57 15.78 -6.96
N ALA A 66 9.71 14.87 -6.45
CA ALA A 66 8.70 15.19 -5.46
C ALA A 66 9.32 15.67 -4.12
N ILE A 67 10.38 15.02 -3.63
CA ILE A 67 11.11 15.45 -2.43
C ILE A 67 11.69 16.85 -2.62
N ALA A 68 12.28 17.11 -3.79
CA ALA A 68 12.85 18.44 -4.11
C ALA A 68 11.75 19.52 -4.18
N ALA A 69 10.63 19.23 -4.84
CA ALA A 69 9.51 20.16 -4.98
C ALA A 69 8.84 20.50 -3.64
N LEU A 70 8.75 19.52 -2.73
CA LEU A 70 8.11 19.72 -1.42
C LEU A 70 8.96 20.53 -0.44
N GLY A 71 10.28 20.52 -0.56
CA GLY A 71 11.18 21.35 0.24
C GLY A 71 10.91 21.26 1.75
N ALA A 72 10.51 22.38 2.36
CA ALA A 72 10.23 22.48 3.79
C ALA A 72 8.87 21.89 4.23
N GLU A 73 8.02 21.48 3.29
CA GLU A 73 6.72 20.84 3.58
C GLU A 73 6.84 19.46 4.22
N ILE A 74 8.02 18.85 4.11
CA ILE A 74 8.32 17.51 4.63
C ILE A 74 9.64 17.50 5.40
N PRO A 75 9.83 16.59 6.37
CA PRO A 75 11.12 16.37 7.02
C PRO A 75 12.08 15.62 6.09
N ARG A 76 12.62 16.34 5.11
CA ARG A 76 13.38 15.81 3.97
C ARG A 76 14.37 14.70 4.34
N GLY A 77 15.27 14.94 5.31
CA GLY A 77 16.28 13.94 5.67
C GLY A 77 15.71 12.65 6.26
N ALA A 78 14.52 12.69 6.92
CA ALA A 78 13.86 11.49 7.40
C ALA A 78 13.22 10.72 6.23
N VAL A 79 12.58 11.45 5.30
CA VAL A 79 11.96 10.89 4.09
C VAL A 79 13.02 10.21 3.21
N GLU A 80 14.15 10.87 2.96
CA GLU A 80 15.27 10.32 2.17
C GLU A 80 15.81 9.02 2.80
N ARG A 81 16.01 8.98 4.11
CA ARG A 81 16.45 7.75 4.79
C ARG A 81 15.50 6.56 4.60
N VAL A 82 14.20 6.78 4.76
CA VAL A 82 13.20 5.71 4.55
C VAL A 82 13.22 5.23 3.10
N TRP A 83 13.29 6.15 2.16
CA TRP A 83 13.38 5.84 0.74
C TRP A 83 14.63 5.04 0.39
N GLU A 84 15.79 5.49 0.85
CA GLU A 84 17.07 4.81 0.62
C GLU A 84 17.07 3.40 1.22
N ASP A 85 16.54 3.20 2.43
CA ASP A 85 16.45 1.88 3.05
C ASP A 85 15.52 0.95 2.29
N ALA A 86 14.42 1.47 1.76
CA ALA A 86 13.53 0.70 0.89
C ALA A 86 14.24 0.28 -0.41
N MET A 87 15.01 1.19 -1.01
CA MET A 87 15.77 0.94 -2.24
C MET A 87 16.94 -0.05 -2.10
N ARG A 88 17.42 -0.27 -0.87
CA ARG A 88 18.48 -1.28 -0.59
C ARG A 88 17.96 -2.71 -0.59
N THR A 89 16.65 -2.91 -0.59
CA THR A 89 16.04 -4.23 -0.54
C THR A 89 15.44 -4.61 -1.89
N THR A 90 15.55 -5.88 -2.23
CA THR A 90 14.98 -6.45 -3.46
C THR A 90 14.12 -7.66 -3.14
N TRP A 91 13.15 -7.95 -4.01
CA TRP A 91 12.42 -9.19 -3.97
C TRP A 91 13.25 -10.26 -4.72
N ASP A 92 13.78 -11.21 -3.98
CA ASP A 92 14.67 -12.28 -4.47
C ASP A 92 13.99 -13.66 -4.49
N ARG A 93 12.65 -13.69 -4.33
CA ARG A 93 11.84 -14.91 -4.32
C ARG A 93 11.08 -15.06 -5.63
N ALA A 94 10.45 -16.21 -5.82
CA ALA A 94 9.52 -16.41 -6.93
C ALA A 94 8.44 -15.34 -6.91
N PRO A 95 8.04 -14.81 -8.08
CA PRO A 95 6.93 -13.86 -8.18
C PRO A 95 5.65 -14.47 -7.63
N VAL A 96 4.85 -13.65 -6.95
CA VAL A 96 3.54 -14.04 -6.42
C VAL A 96 2.46 -13.09 -6.93
N TRP A 97 1.20 -13.55 -6.92
CA TRP A 97 0.09 -12.65 -7.22
C TRP A 97 -0.01 -11.54 -6.18
N PHE A 98 -0.22 -10.33 -6.66
CA PHE A 98 -0.54 -9.15 -5.87
C PHE A 98 -1.78 -8.47 -6.45
N HIS A 99 -2.47 -7.66 -5.64
CA HIS A 99 -3.63 -6.88 -6.06
C HIS A 99 -3.24 -5.58 -6.79
N GLY A 100 -2.20 -4.91 -6.33
CA GLY A 100 -1.62 -3.71 -6.93
C GLY A 100 -2.28 -2.37 -6.55
N ASP A 101 -3.52 -2.38 -6.02
CA ASP A 101 -4.20 -1.17 -5.53
C ASP A 101 -5.08 -1.46 -4.31
N VAL A 102 -4.47 -1.94 -3.23
CA VAL A 102 -5.16 -2.14 -1.95
C VAL A 102 -5.41 -0.78 -1.31
N ALA A 103 -6.61 -0.24 -1.52
CA ALA A 103 -7.03 1.07 -1.05
C ALA A 103 -8.46 1.02 -0.49
N VAL A 104 -8.82 1.95 0.39
CA VAL A 104 -10.13 1.97 1.09
C VAL A 104 -11.34 1.96 0.15
N ASN A 105 -11.21 2.55 -1.04
CA ASN A 105 -12.25 2.56 -2.06
C ASN A 105 -12.38 1.24 -2.84
N ASN A 106 -11.44 0.30 -2.63
CA ASN A 106 -11.46 -1.04 -3.22
C ASN A 106 -11.79 -2.13 -2.19
N LEU A 107 -12.10 -1.75 -0.95
CA LEU A 107 -12.42 -2.66 0.14
C LEU A 107 -13.88 -2.48 0.56
N LEU A 108 -14.68 -3.53 0.51
CA LEU A 108 -16.04 -3.53 1.03
C LEU A 108 -16.07 -4.09 2.45
N VAL A 109 -16.81 -3.39 3.31
CA VAL A 109 -17.08 -3.79 4.69
C VAL A 109 -18.48 -4.39 4.76
N ARG A 110 -18.59 -5.50 5.44
CA ARG A 110 -19.86 -6.14 5.76
C ARG A 110 -19.84 -6.61 7.21
N ASP A 111 -20.82 -6.21 7.98
CA ASP A 111 -20.93 -6.55 9.40
C ASP A 111 -19.64 -6.21 10.19
N GLY A 112 -19.02 -5.05 9.88
CA GLY A 112 -17.79 -4.56 10.50
C GLY A 112 -16.51 -5.32 10.11
N ARG A 113 -16.57 -6.22 9.12
CA ARG A 113 -15.45 -7.04 8.65
C ARG A 113 -15.19 -6.82 7.16
N LEU A 114 -14.04 -7.28 6.68
CA LEU A 114 -13.76 -7.30 5.24
C LEU A 114 -14.73 -8.26 4.55
N GLY A 115 -15.57 -7.71 3.69
CA GLY A 115 -16.59 -8.45 2.94
C GLY A 115 -16.16 -8.83 1.53
N ALA A 116 -15.43 -7.94 0.85
CA ALA A 116 -14.87 -8.18 -0.48
C ALA A 116 -13.74 -7.20 -0.81
N ILE A 117 -12.93 -7.57 -1.77
CA ILE A 117 -11.91 -6.71 -2.40
C ILE A 117 -12.28 -6.55 -3.86
N LEU A 118 -12.19 -5.34 -4.36
CA LEU A 118 -12.62 -4.92 -5.69
C LEU A 118 -11.44 -4.40 -6.50
N ASP A 119 -11.65 -4.29 -7.80
CA ASP A 119 -10.74 -3.61 -8.75
C ASP A 119 -9.34 -4.26 -8.85
N PHE A 120 -9.31 -5.41 -9.50
CA PHE A 120 -8.08 -6.15 -9.82
C PHE A 120 -7.38 -5.64 -11.09
N GLY A 121 -7.75 -4.45 -11.60
CA GLY A 121 -7.20 -3.88 -12.82
C GLY A 121 -5.70 -3.61 -12.79
N SER A 122 -5.11 -3.47 -11.59
CA SER A 122 -3.67 -3.29 -11.37
C SER A 122 -2.95 -4.55 -10.90
N SER A 123 -3.65 -5.69 -10.85
CA SER A 123 -3.05 -6.94 -10.35
C SER A 123 -2.04 -7.54 -11.32
N GLY A 124 -1.18 -8.39 -10.78
CA GLY A 124 -0.14 -9.08 -11.55
C GLY A 124 0.66 -10.01 -10.67
N VAL A 125 1.79 -10.48 -11.21
CA VAL A 125 2.74 -11.35 -10.51
C VAL A 125 4.08 -10.66 -10.36
N GLY A 126 4.62 -10.64 -9.12
CA GLY A 126 5.87 -9.94 -8.81
C GLY A 126 6.11 -9.82 -7.31
N ASP A 127 6.67 -8.69 -6.90
CA ASP A 127 6.87 -8.31 -5.50
C ASP A 127 5.55 -7.83 -4.87
N PRO A 128 5.02 -8.46 -3.82
CA PRO A 128 3.77 -8.06 -3.19
C PRO A 128 3.88 -6.81 -2.29
N ALA A 129 5.04 -6.17 -2.21
CA ALA A 129 5.27 -5.02 -1.34
C ALA A 129 4.34 -3.82 -1.66
N CYS A 130 3.87 -3.69 -2.91
CA CYS A 130 2.91 -2.65 -3.29
C CYS A 130 1.54 -2.80 -2.57
N ASP A 131 1.16 -4.00 -2.14
CA ASP A 131 -0.11 -4.26 -1.46
C ASP A 131 -0.11 -3.86 0.01
N VAL A 132 1.07 -3.68 0.63
CA VAL A 132 1.12 -3.29 2.05
C VAL A 132 0.97 -1.79 2.29
N VAL A 133 0.81 -0.98 1.25
CA VAL A 133 0.62 0.49 1.32
C VAL A 133 -0.54 0.88 2.24
N ILE A 134 -1.60 0.07 2.29
CA ILE A 134 -2.77 0.26 3.15
C ILE A 134 -2.41 0.36 4.64
N ALA A 135 -1.28 -0.22 5.03
CA ALA A 135 -0.78 -0.19 6.40
C ALA A 135 -0.58 1.24 6.93
N TRP A 136 -0.21 2.18 6.08
CA TRP A 136 0.03 3.59 6.46
C TRP A 136 -1.03 4.56 5.97
N THR A 137 -1.80 4.17 4.96
CA THR A 137 -2.86 5.04 4.42
C THR A 137 -4.20 4.87 5.13
N PHE A 138 -4.39 3.77 5.87
CA PHE A 138 -5.67 3.48 6.52
C PHE A 138 -5.56 2.87 7.92
N LEU A 139 -4.64 1.91 8.16
CA LEU A 139 -4.60 1.19 9.43
C LEU A 139 -4.02 2.05 10.56
N SER A 140 -4.59 1.94 11.77
CA SER A 140 -3.98 2.47 12.99
C SER A 140 -2.70 1.69 13.32
N ALA A 141 -1.84 2.23 14.19
CA ALA A 141 -0.59 1.57 14.58
C ALA A 141 -0.80 0.13 15.07
N THR A 142 -1.79 -0.10 15.95
CA THR A 142 -2.13 -1.44 16.47
C THR A 142 -2.63 -2.37 15.37
N ALA A 143 -3.48 -1.87 14.47
CA ALA A 143 -3.99 -2.66 13.35
C ALA A 143 -2.88 -2.96 12.32
N ARG A 144 -1.94 -2.04 12.14
CA ARG A 144 -0.74 -2.21 11.30
C ARG A 144 0.17 -3.30 11.83
N ASP A 145 0.46 -3.31 13.13
CA ASP A 145 1.26 -4.35 13.79
C ASP A 145 0.60 -5.73 13.58
N ARG A 146 -0.71 -5.78 13.77
CA ARG A 146 -1.49 -7.00 13.54
C ARG A 146 -1.46 -7.45 12.08
N PHE A 147 -1.66 -6.52 11.15
CA PHE A 147 -1.58 -6.77 9.70
C PHE A 147 -0.22 -7.35 9.29
N ARG A 148 0.89 -6.70 9.74
CA ARG A 148 2.25 -7.16 9.47
C ARG A 148 2.50 -8.58 9.98
N ALA A 149 2.09 -8.86 11.20
CA ALA A 149 2.25 -10.17 11.83
C ALA A 149 1.46 -11.26 11.09
N ASP A 150 0.18 -11.00 10.81
CA ASP A 150 -0.69 -11.98 10.15
C ASP A 150 -0.36 -12.16 8.66
N LEU A 151 0.13 -11.13 7.98
CA LEU A 151 0.63 -11.21 6.62
C LEU A 151 1.94 -12.05 6.56
N GLY A 152 2.71 -12.05 7.63
CA GLY A 152 4.04 -12.65 7.66
C GLY A 152 5.05 -11.89 6.79
N ALA A 153 4.87 -10.57 6.66
CA ALA A 153 5.77 -9.73 5.89
C ALA A 153 7.15 -9.66 6.55
N ASP A 154 8.19 -10.07 5.81
CA ASP A 154 9.57 -9.90 6.25
C ASP A 154 10.00 -8.43 6.24
N ALA A 155 11.15 -8.14 6.88
CA ALA A 155 11.66 -6.79 7.00
C ALA A 155 11.91 -6.11 5.64
N GLY A 156 12.36 -6.87 4.63
CA GLY A 156 12.60 -6.36 3.28
C GLY A 156 11.29 -5.97 2.58
N THR A 157 10.29 -6.85 2.62
CA THR A 157 8.94 -6.58 2.07
C THR A 157 8.32 -5.37 2.76
N TRP A 158 8.43 -5.27 4.09
CA TRP A 158 7.91 -4.14 4.84
C TRP A 158 8.62 -2.83 4.50
N SER A 159 9.95 -2.86 4.36
CA SER A 159 10.75 -1.71 3.94
C SER A 159 10.35 -1.21 2.55
N ARG A 160 10.21 -2.12 1.56
CA ARG A 160 9.73 -1.74 0.21
C ARG A 160 8.29 -1.22 0.23
N GLY A 161 7.43 -1.80 1.09
CA GLY A 161 6.07 -1.29 1.29
C GLY A 161 6.05 0.16 1.81
N ARG A 162 6.94 0.52 2.75
CA ARG A 162 7.15 1.91 3.16
C ARG A 162 7.57 2.80 1.98
N GLY A 163 8.47 2.29 1.13
CA GLY A 163 8.88 2.98 -0.09
C GLY A 163 7.68 3.25 -1.03
N TRP A 164 6.85 2.25 -1.29
CA TRP A 164 5.64 2.40 -2.09
C TRP A 164 4.65 3.42 -1.50
N ALA A 165 4.42 3.37 -0.17
CA ALA A 165 3.54 4.31 0.51
C ALA A 165 4.09 5.73 0.47
N LEU A 166 5.39 5.88 0.69
CA LEU A 166 6.09 7.16 0.68
C LEU A 166 6.05 7.80 -0.71
N TRP A 167 6.44 7.07 -1.77
CA TRP A 167 6.33 7.54 -3.15
C TRP A 167 4.92 8.04 -3.46
N LYS A 168 3.90 7.21 -3.22
CA LYS A 168 2.49 7.57 -3.50
C LYS A 168 2.06 8.82 -2.74
N ALA A 169 2.44 8.94 -1.47
CA ALA A 169 2.09 10.10 -0.65
C ALA A 169 2.81 11.38 -1.13
N LEU A 170 4.09 11.30 -1.50
CA LEU A 170 4.87 12.44 -1.96
C LEU A 170 4.29 13.02 -3.26
N ILE A 171 4.09 12.20 -4.30
CA ILE A 171 3.56 12.68 -5.58
C ILE A 171 2.11 13.20 -5.43
N THR A 172 1.32 12.56 -4.57
CA THR A 172 -0.05 13.03 -4.28
C THR A 172 -0.03 14.38 -3.57
N LEU A 173 0.90 14.58 -2.63
CA LEU A 173 1.05 15.85 -1.92
C LEU A 173 1.44 17.00 -2.86
N VAL A 174 2.43 16.78 -3.74
CA VAL A 174 2.81 17.76 -4.78
C VAL A 174 1.56 18.17 -5.57
N GLY A 175 0.85 17.22 -6.15
CA GLY A 175 -0.32 17.52 -6.97
C GLY A 175 -1.48 18.17 -6.21
N TYR A 176 -1.64 17.94 -4.90
CA TYR A 176 -2.64 18.65 -4.09
C TYR A 176 -2.22 20.07 -3.75
N LEU A 177 -0.94 20.30 -3.46
CA LEU A 177 -0.43 21.66 -3.18
C LEU A 177 -0.51 22.55 -4.42
N GLU A 178 -0.13 22.06 -5.60
CA GLU A 178 -0.25 22.80 -6.86
C GLU A 178 -1.69 23.25 -7.15
N ARG A 179 -2.67 22.46 -6.74
CA ARG A 179 -4.09 22.78 -6.91
C ARG A 179 -4.72 23.52 -5.73
N GLY A 180 -3.96 23.85 -4.68
CA GLY A 180 -4.49 24.43 -3.45
C GLY A 180 -5.56 23.58 -2.75
N SER A 181 -5.45 22.26 -2.87
CA SER A 181 -6.48 21.33 -2.39
C SER A 181 -6.42 21.13 -0.88
N PRO A 182 -7.57 21.22 -0.15
CA PRO A 182 -7.62 20.89 1.26
C PRO A 182 -7.28 19.42 1.57
N ARG A 183 -7.34 18.55 0.56
CA ARG A 183 -6.97 17.12 0.68
C ARG A 183 -5.48 16.89 0.89
N ALA A 184 -4.62 17.92 0.80
CA ALA A 184 -3.19 17.82 1.12
C ALA A 184 -2.91 17.31 2.55
N ALA A 185 -3.88 17.40 3.47
CA ALA A 185 -3.78 16.84 4.81
C ALA A 185 -3.63 15.31 4.83
N LEU A 186 -4.23 14.59 3.86
CA LEU A 186 -4.18 13.13 3.78
C LEU A 186 -2.77 12.61 3.50
N PRO A 187 -2.10 12.98 2.40
CA PRO A 187 -0.75 12.49 2.14
C PRO A 187 0.28 12.99 3.17
N ARG A 188 0.08 14.16 3.80
CA ARG A 188 0.91 14.58 4.94
C ARG A 188 0.76 13.64 6.13
N ARG A 189 -0.45 13.16 6.41
CA ARG A 189 -0.69 12.14 7.44
C ARG A 189 0.04 10.86 7.07
N ASP A 190 -0.09 10.38 5.83
CA ASP A 190 0.49 9.12 5.37
C ASP A 190 2.03 9.15 5.47
N ILE A 191 2.66 10.25 5.09
CA ILE A 191 4.11 10.45 5.29
C ILE A 191 4.48 10.33 6.78
N ARG A 192 3.74 11.00 7.69
CA ARG A 192 4.00 10.92 9.13
C ARG A 192 3.86 9.50 9.66
N GLU A 193 2.84 8.75 9.21
CA GLU A 193 2.63 7.36 9.60
C GLU A 193 3.78 6.45 9.15
N VAL A 194 4.29 6.66 7.93
CA VAL A 194 5.46 5.92 7.44
C VAL A 194 6.69 6.22 8.27
N LEU A 195 6.94 7.50 8.58
CA LEU A 195 8.12 7.90 9.37
C LEU A 195 8.04 7.37 10.80
N ALA A 196 6.87 7.48 11.45
CA ALA A 196 6.66 6.97 12.80
C ALA A 196 6.84 5.44 12.91
N ASP A 197 6.37 4.70 11.91
CA ASP A 197 6.56 3.26 11.83
C ASP A 197 8.03 2.88 11.58
N TYR A 198 8.72 3.65 10.78
CA TYR A 198 10.15 3.45 10.52
C TYR A 198 11.00 3.68 11.78
N ASP A 199 10.71 4.75 12.52
CA ASP A 199 11.43 5.07 13.76
C ASP A 199 11.20 4.02 14.87
N LYS A 200 10.03 3.36 14.89
CA LYS A 200 9.71 2.26 15.80
C LYS A 200 10.54 1.00 15.55
N ASP A 201 10.93 0.75 14.31
CA ASP A 201 11.69 -0.46 13.90
C ASP A 201 13.22 -0.30 14.09
N ARG A 202 13.68 0.89 14.53
CA ARG A 202 15.11 1.19 14.76
C ARG A 202 15.50 1.06 16.21
#